data_fb446421525209a3d0af54a10b164cb2
#
_entry.id   fb446421525209a3d0af54a10b164cb2
#
_cell.length_a   1.000
_cell.length_b   1.000
_cell.length_c   1.000
_cell.angle_alpha   90.00
_cell.angle_beta   90.00
_cell.angle_gamma   90.00
#
_symmetry.space_group_name_H-M   'P 1'
#
loop_
_entity.id
_entity.type
_entity.pdbx_description
1 polymer ?
#
loop_
_entity_poly.entity_id
_entity_poly.type
_entity_poly.pdbx_seq_one_letter_code
_entity_poly.pdbx_strand_id
1 'polypeptide(L)'
;MTDLSTFIAGLPKVELHVHHVGSASPRIVAELAARHEGRSPVPADPEALADYFAFRDFAHFIDVYLSVVDLIRDPEDVWILTHEVARELARQQVRYAELTVTPYSHVSRGIPAPAFCEAIEDARKRAEADFGIALRWCFDIPGEAGLPAAEETLRICLEERPAGLISFGLGGPEIGVPRPQFKPYFDQARAAGLRSVPHAGETTGPQTVWDALRDLGAERIGHGISAAGDPELLAHLAERRIALEVCPTSNVRTRAVASLDDHPLPRLVEAGVLVTINSDDPPMFGTTLNDEYAVAARLLGRGAEGLAALATDAVTAAFLEPGEKARLTAEIDGYLATATR
;
A
#
# COMPACT_ATOMS: atom_id res chain seq x y z
N MET A 1 32.32 -7.08 -3.44
CA MET A 1 30.95 -6.81 -3.90
C MET A 1 30.04 -7.04 -2.72
N THR A 2 29.27 -6.05 -2.33
CA THR A 2 28.27 -6.16 -1.24
C THR A 2 27.26 -7.24 -1.62
N ASP A 3 26.91 -8.11 -0.68
CA ASP A 3 25.84 -9.08 -0.88
C ASP A 3 24.52 -8.36 -1.20
N LEU A 4 23.71 -8.92 -2.11
CA LEU A 4 22.50 -8.28 -2.60
C LEU A 4 21.48 -8.03 -1.46
N SER A 5 21.42 -8.91 -0.48
CA SER A 5 20.56 -8.72 0.69
C SER A 5 20.98 -7.51 1.53
N THR A 6 22.28 -7.34 1.74
CA THR A 6 22.86 -6.17 2.41
C THR A 6 22.62 -4.89 1.61
N PHE A 7 22.71 -4.97 0.26
CA PHE A 7 22.40 -3.83 -0.60
C PHE A 7 20.92 -3.43 -0.45
N ILE A 8 20.00 -4.38 -0.53
CA ILE A 8 18.55 -4.14 -0.38
C ILE A 8 18.23 -3.52 0.98
N ALA A 9 18.85 -4.04 2.06
CA ALA A 9 18.60 -3.54 3.41
C ALA A 9 19.01 -2.07 3.60
N GLY A 10 20.04 -1.61 2.89
CA GLY A 10 20.51 -0.23 2.96
C GLY A 10 19.97 0.71 1.86
N LEU A 11 19.31 0.17 0.83
CA LEU A 11 18.79 0.96 -0.28
C LEU A 11 17.67 1.89 0.18
N PRO A 12 17.76 3.22 -0.03
CA PRO A 12 16.63 4.12 0.20
C PRO A 12 15.45 3.77 -0.73
N LYS A 13 14.26 3.70 -0.16
CA LYS A 13 13.05 3.25 -0.87
C LYS A 13 11.89 4.21 -0.70
N VAL A 14 10.95 4.12 -1.63
CA VAL A 14 9.63 4.73 -1.57
C VAL A 14 8.62 3.59 -1.68
N GLU A 15 7.57 3.62 -0.86
CA GLU A 15 6.49 2.63 -0.88
C GLU A 15 5.16 3.32 -1.14
N LEU A 16 4.45 2.86 -2.17
CA LEU A 16 3.25 3.52 -2.69
C LEU A 16 1.98 2.69 -2.51
N HIS A 17 2.13 1.42 -2.10
CA HIS A 17 1.01 0.50 -1.88
C HIS A 17 1.25 -0.35 -0.65
N VAL A 18 0.80 0.15 0.47
CA VAL A 18 0.91 -0.50 1.78
C VAL A 18 -0.26 -0.08 2.65
N HIS A 19 -0.96 -1.05 3.22
CA HIS A 19 -2.16 -0.81 4.02
C HIS A 19 -1.81 -0.48 5.46
N HIS A 20 -2.49 0.54 6.01
CA HIS A 20 -2.26 1.03 7.36
C HIS A 20 -2.46 -0.06 8.44
N VAL A 21 -3.63 -0.71 8.44
CA VAL A 21 -3.92 -1.79 9.40
C VAL A 21 -3.15 -3.05 9.05
N GLY A 22 -3.06 -3.39 7.76
CA GLY A 22 -2.36 -4.56 7.28
C GLY A 22 -0.85 -4.55 7.55
N SER A 23 -0.29 -3.36 7.82
CA SER A 23 1.10 -3.19 8.24
C SER A 23 1.35 -3.39 9.74
N ALA A 24 0.29 -3.68 10.52
CA ALA A 24 0.45 -3.96 11.94
C ALA A 24 1.21 -5.27 12.16
N SER A 25 2.48 -5.17 12.52
CA SER A 25 3.30 -6.34 12.86
C SER A 25 2.78 -7.06 14.11
N PRO A 26 3.16 -8.33 14.35
CA PRO A 26 2.81 -9.04 15.58
C PRO A 26 3.10 -8.25 16.84
N ARG A 27 4.18 -7.47 16.87
CA ARG A 27 4.53 -6.59 18.00
C ARG A 27 3.49 -5.48 18.19
N ILE A 28 3.07 -4.81 17.11
CA ILE A 28 2.06 -3.74 17.17
C ILE A 28 0.72 -4.32 17.59
N VAL A 29 0.33 -5.45 16.98
CA VAL A 29 -0.92 -6.14 17.31
C VAL A 29 -0.95 -6.59 18.77
N ALA A 30 0.15 -7.13 19.29
CA ALA A 30 0.27 -7.50 20.71
C ALA A 30 0.09 -6.29 21.64
N GLU A 31 0.67 -5.15 21.28
CA GLU A 31 0.53 -3.91 22.05
C GLU A 31 -0.93 -3.43 22.07
N LEU A 32 -1.60 -3.40 20.90
CA LEU A 32 -3.01 -3.03 20.79
C LEU A 32 -3.93 -4.02 21.51
N ALA A 33 -3.67 -5.33 21.38
CA ALA A 33 -4.46 -6.36 22.07
C ALA A 33 -4.33 -6.26 23.59
N ALA A 34 -3.15 -5.97 24.12
CA ALA A 34 -2.93 -5.76 25.53
C ALA A 34 -3.69 -4.55 26.09
N ARG A 35 -3.88 -3.48 25.31
CA ARG A 35 -4.72 -2.33 25.69
C ARG A 35 -6.19 -2.70 25.86
N HIS A 36 -6.64 -3.73 25.16
CA HIS A 36 -8.04 -4.17 25.13
C HIS A 36 -8.23 -5.60 25.63
N GLU A 37 -7.47 -6.00 26.65
CA GLU A 37 -7.48 -7.35 27.21
C GLU A 37 -8.92 -7.83 27.52
N GLY A 38 -9.23 -9.05 27.07
CA GLY A 38 -10.55 -9.68 27.22
C GLY A 38 -11.67 -9.13 26.33
N ARG A 39 -11.35 -8.20 25.41
CA ARG A 39 -12.33 -7.60 24.46
C ARG A 39 -12.14 -8.04 23.02
N SER A 40 -11.10 -8.81 22.72
CA SER A 40 -10.77 -9.28 21.36
C SER A 40 -10.33 -10.73 21.40
N PRO A 41 -10.62 -11.53 20.35
CA PRO A 41 -10.06 -12.88 20.19
C PRO A 41 -8.57 -12.87 19.78
N VAL A 42 -8.03 -11.72 19.41
CA VAL A 42 -6.64 -11.58 18.98
C VAL A 42 -5.69 -11.80 20.16
N PRO A 43 -4.72 -12.72 20.07
CA PRO A 43 -3.75 -12.94 21.12
C PRO A 43 -2.89 -11.70 21.40
N ALA A 44 -2.59 -11.44 22.65
CA ALA A 44 -1.60 -10.42 23.04
C ALA A 44 -0.18 -10.99 23.10
N ASP A 45 -0.02 -12.31 23.04
CA ASP A 45 1.29 -12.96 23.00
C ASP A 45 1.85 -13.02 21.59
N PRO A 46 3.07 -12.47 21.33
CA PRO A 46 3.66 -12.44 19.99
C PRO A 46 3.90 -13.82 19.36
N GLU A 47 4.17 -14.87 20.17
CA GLU A 47 4.36 -16.24 19.66
C GLU A 47 3.03 -16.81 19.14
N ALA A 48 1.94 -16.60 19.88
CA ALA A 48 0.60 -17.01 19.46
C ALA A 48 0.09 -16.24 18.22
N LEU A 49 0.57 -15.01 18.00
CA LEU A 49 0.21 -14.22 16.82
C LEU A 49 0.78 -14.78 15.52
N ALA A 50 1.93 -15.46 15.55
CA ALA A 50 2.49 -16.09 14.36
C ALA A 50 1.55 -17.19 13.81
N ASP A 51 0.96 -17.99 14.71
CA ASP A 51 -0.06 -18.98 14.33
C ASP A 51 -1.38 -18.32 13.95
N TYR A 52 -1.75 -17.23 14.61
CA TYR A 52 -2.97 -16.48 14.33
C TYR A 52 -2.95 -15.85 12.94
N PHE A 53 -1.80 -15.38 12.47
CA PHE A 53 -1.62 -14.85 11.11
C PHE A 53 -1.41 -15.92 10.03
N ALA A 54 -1.34 -17.20 10.41
CA ALA A 54 -1.27 -18.32 9.47
C ALA A 54 -2.66 -18.62 8.90
N PHE A 55 -3.15 -17.77 8.00
CA PHE A 55 -4.46 -17.98 7.36
C PHE A 55 -4.42 -19.09 6.28
N ARG A 56 -5.56 -19.76 6.10
CA ARG A 56 -5.73 -20.92 5.24
C ARG A 56 -6.11 -20.55 3.81
N ASP A 57 -6.87 -19.49 3.65
CA ASP A 57 -7.44 -18.99 2.40
C ASP A 57 -7.77 -17.50 2.53
N PHE A 58 -8.19 -16.87 1.44
CA PHE A 58 -8.50 -15.44 1.41
C PHE A 58 -9.64 -15.05 2.38
N ALA A 59 -10.66 -15.89 2.54
CA ALA A 59 -11.74 -15.60 3.48
C ALA A 59 -11.24 -15.56 4.92
N HIS A 60 -10.38 -16.52 5.30
CA HIS A 60 -9.76 -16.52 6.63
C HIS A 60 -8.79 -15.34 6.82
N PHE A 61 -8.08 -14.90 5.74
CA PHE A 61 -7.29 -13.67 5.78
C PHE A 61 -8.17 -12.46 6.14
N ILE A 62 -9.32 -12.32 5.49
CA ILE A 62 -10.25 -11.21 5.79
C ILE A 62 -10.75 -11.27 7.25
N ASP A 63 -11.06 -12.46 7.78
CA ASP A 63 -11.48 -12.61 9.17
C ASP A 63 -10.36 -12.16 10.14
N VAL A 64 -9.12 -12.56 9.87
CA VAL A 64 -7.93 -12.15 10.66
C VAL A 64 -7.71 -10.64 10.54
N TYR A 65 -7.76 -10.09 9.33
CA TYR A 65 -7.63 -8.65 9.09
C TYR A 65 -8.67 -7.84 9.87
N LEU A 66 -9.95 -8.21 9.76
CA LEU A 66 -11.03 -7.52 10.45
C LEU A 66 -10.90 -7.62 11.98
N SER A 67 -10.37 -8.74 12.50
CA SER A 67 -10.12 -8.87 13.93
C SER A 67 -9.03 -7.91 14.43
N VAL A 68 -8.02 -7.61 13.60
CA VAL A 68 -7.02 -6.58 13.90
C VAL A 68 -7.63 -5.17 13.79
N VAL A 69 -8.48 -4.93 12.79
CA VAL A 69 -9.25 -3.67 12.71
C VAL A 69 -10.07 -3.43 13.98
N ASP A 70 -10.65 -4.48 14.56
CA ASP A 70 -11.46 -4.39 15.78
C ASP A 70 -10.64 -4.08 17.07
N LEU A 71 -9.32 -4.16 17.01
CA LEU A 71 -8.43 -3.69 18.10
C LEU A 71 -8.30 -2.17 18.13
N ILE A 72 -8.59 -1.49 17.02
CA ILE A 72 -8.44 -0.04 16.91
C ILE A 72 -9.77 0.60 17.32
N ARG A 73 -9.87 1.06 18.56
CA ARG A 73 -11.13 1.44 19.24
C ARG A 73 -11.20 2.90 19.64
N ASP A 74 -10.07 3.55 19.74
CA ASP A 74 -9.96 4.95 20.11
C ASP A 74 -8.84 5.67 19.34
N PRO A 75 -8.75 7.01 19.42
CA PRO A 75 -7.73 7.78 18.72
C PRO A 75 -6.30 7.43 19.14
N GLU A 76 -6.08 6.94 20.38
CA GLU A 76 -4.76 6.53 20.84
C GLU A 76 -4.29 5.27 20.13
N ASP A 77 -5.19 4.29 19.88
CA ASP A 77 -4.88 3.10 19.09
C ASP A 77 -4.51 3.47 17.65
N VAL A 78 -5.23 4.44 17.05
CA VAL A 78 -4.91 4.97 15.71
C VAL A 78 -3.51 5.59 15.70
N TRP A 79 -3.20 6.38 16.71
CA TRP A 79 -1.89 7.03 16.86
C TRP A 79 -0.77 6.00 17.00
N ILE A 80 -0.93 5.01 17.90
CA ILE A 80 0.04 3.94 18.15
C ILE A 80 0.30 3.18 16.84
N LEU A 81 -0.75 2.70 16.17
CA LEU A 81 -0.62 1.98 14.92
C LEU A 81 0.17 2.80 13.89
N THR A 82 -0.22 4.04 13.66
CA THR A 82 0.41 4.91 12.65
C THR A 82 1.89 5.14 12.93
N HIS A 83 2.22 5.49 14.18
CA HIS A 83 3.59 5.79 14.59
C HIS A 83 4.49 4.56 14.51
N GLU A 84 3.98 3.41 14.97
CA GLU A 84 4.76 2.17 15.00
C GLU A 84 4.94 1.56 13.59
N VAL A 85 3.93 1.65 12.72
CA VAL A 85 4.05 1.29 11.30
C VAL A 85 5.11 2.15 10.63
N ALA A 86 5.09 3.46 10.85
CA ALA A 86 6.12 4.35 10.32
C ALA A 86 7.54 3.97 10.77
N ARG A 87 7.68 3.56 12.04
CA ARG A 87 8.96 3.09 12.59
C ARG A 87 9.46 1.84 11.85
N GLU A 88 8.58 0.89 11.56
CA GLU A 88 8.95 -0.36 10.87
C GLU A 88 9.30 -0.13 9.40
N LEU A 89 8.59 0.76 8.72
CA LEU A 89 8.93 1.19 7.37
C LEU A 89 10.30 1.90 7.33
N ALA A 90 10.55 2.83 8.26
CA ALA A 90 11.80 3.56 8.33
C ALA A 90 13.01 2.63 8.57
N ARG A 91 12.85 1.56 9.34
CA ARG A 91 13.88 0.53 9.55
C ARG A 91 14.27 -0.20 8.26
N GLN A 92 13.37 -0.26 7.29
CA GLN A 92 13.60 -0.81 5.96
C GLN A 92 14.17 0.22 4.98
N GLN A 93 14.60 1.39 5.46
CA GLN A 93 15.08 2.52 4.66
C GLN A 93 14.01 3.15 3.76
N VAL A 94 12.74 3.03 4.11
CA VAL A 94 11.66 3.77 3.46
C VAL A 94 11.76 5.24 3.88
N ARG A 95 11.85 6.13 2.90
CA ARG A 95 11.95 7.59 3.09
C ARG A 95 10.61 8.29 2.93
N TYR A 96 9.74 7.67 2.14
CA TYR A 96 8.41 8.18 1.84
C TYR A 96 7.46 7.01 1.63
N ALA A 97 6.30 7.05 2.23
CA ALA A 97 5.26 6.07 2.03
C ALA A 97 3.88 6.73 1.86
N GLU A 98 3.09 6.16 0.94
CA GLU A 98 1.68 6.47 0.77
C GLU A 98 0.85 5.32 1.36
N LEU A 99 0.41 5.50 2.62
CA LEU A 99 -0.36 4.49 3.32
C LEU A 99 -1.82 4.51 2.85
N THR A 100 -2.32 3.35 2.43
CA THR A 100 -3.74 3.14 2.17
C THR A 100 -4.47 2.98 3.50
N VAL A 101 -5.36 3.91 3.77
CA VAL A 101 -6.10 4.03 5.03
C VAL A 101 -7.59 3.96 4.72
N THR A 102 -8.32 3.09 5.43
CA THR A 102 -9.77 2.92 5.28
C THR A 102 -10.52 3.59 6.45
N PRO A 103 -10.73 4.92 6.42
CA PRO A 103 -11.31 5.64 7.56
C PRO A 103 -12.71 5.15 7.91
N TYR A 104 -13.50 4.73 6.91
CA TYR A 104 -14.82 4.14 7.13
C TYR A 104 -14.80 3.00 8.14
N SER A 105 -13.80 2.14 8.09
CA SER A 105 -13.67 0.98 8.99
C SER A 105 -13.60 1.38 10.46
N HIS A 106 -13.01 2.50 10.76
CA HIS A 106 -12.84 3.01 12.13
C HIS A 106 -14.01 3.89 12.57
N VAL A 107 -14.47 4.77 11.68
CA VAL A 107 -15.58 5.67 11.97
C VAL A 107 -16.89 4.90 12.17
N SER A 108 -17.17 3.88 11.35
CA SER A 108 -18.33 3.01 11.51
C SER A 108 -18.32 2.19 12.81
N ARG A 109 -17.14 2.03 13.42
CA ARG A 109 -16.94 1.38 14.74
C ARG A 109 -16.97 2.35 15.91
N GLY A 110 -17.18 3.64 15.67
CA GLY A 110 -17.44 4.65 16.70
C GLY A 110 -16.31 5.61 17.01
N ILE A 111 -15.19 5.58 16.27
CA ILE A 111 -14.17 6.63 16.37
C ILE A 111 -14.66 7.85 15.58
N PRO A 112 -14.84 9.04 16.20
CA PRO A 112 -15.27 10.22 15.48
C PRO A 112 -14.27 10.59 14.37
N ALA A 113 -14.76 10.93 13.16
CA ALA A 113 -13.89 11.26 12.03
C ALA A 113 -12.85 12.37 12.32
N PRO A 114 -13.20 13.48 13.00
CA PRO A 114 -12.22 14.49 13.38
C PRO A 114 -11.10 13.93 14.26
N ALA A 115 -11.46 13.12 15.28
CA ALA A 115 -10.48 12.54 16.20
C ALA A 115 -9.59 11.49 15.53
N PHE A 116 -10.13 10.72 14.58
CA PHE A 116 -9.35 9.82 13.73
C PHE A 116 -8.33 10.59 12.90
N CYS A 117 -8.77 11.64 12.20
CA CYS A 117 -7.89 12.44 11.35
C CYS A 117 -6.83 13.21 12.16
N GLU A 118 -7.17 13.71 13.35
CA GLU A 118 -6.20 14.33 14.25
C GLU A 118 -5.13 13.33 14.70
N ALA A 119 -5.53 12.12 15.10
CA ALA A 119 -4.61 11.09 15.57
C ALA A 119 -3.61 10.66 14.48
N ILE A 120 -4.05 10.39 13.24
CA ILE A 120 -3.12 10.03 12.16
C ILE A 120 -2.17 11.18 11.81
N GLU A 121 -2.63 12.43 11.85
CA GLU A 121 -1.79 13.59 11.55
C GLU A 121 -0.76 13.87 12.64
N ASP A 122 -1.11 13.72 13.90
CA ASP A 122 -0.17 13.85 15.00
C ASP A 122 0.89 12.76 14.96
N ALA A 123 0.47 11.51 14.72
CA ALA A 123 1.39 10.38 14.56
C ALA A 123 2.32 10.58 13.34
N ARG A 124 1.81 11.09 12.21
CA ARG A 124 2.59 11.41 11.01
C ARG A 124 3.71 12.41 11.32
N LYS A 125 3.36 13.53 11.95
CA LYS A 125 4.33 14.57 12.32
C LYS A 125 5.38 14.03 13.29
N ARG A 126 4.95 13.23 14.25
CA ARG A 126 5.84 12.61 15.22
C ARG A 126 6.78 11.59 14.57
N ALA A 127 6.28 10.75 13.67
CA ALA A 127 7.07 9.78 12.93
C ALA A 127 8.12 10.45 12.03
N GLU A 128 7.76 11.55 11.37
CA GLU A 128 8.72 12.34 10.58
C GLU A 128 9.86 12.88 11.46
N ALA A 129 9.55 13.38 12.65
CA ALA A 129 10.53 13.88 13.60
C ALA A 129 11.42 12.79 14.20
N ASP A 130 10.84 11.61 14.52
CA ASP A 130 11.54 10.53 15.20
C ASP A 130 12.35 9.65 14.25
N PHE A 131 11.86 9.42 13.03
CA PHE A 131 12.39 8.41 12.12
C PHE A 131 12.83 8.96 10.75
N GLY A 132 12.50 10.21 10.43
CA GLY A 132 12.83 10.82 9.14
C GLY A 132 12.06 10.24 7.95
N ILE A 133 10.91 9.61 8.17
CA ILE A 133 10.02 9.10 7.12
C ILE A 133 8.88 10.08 6.87
N ALA A 134 8.64 10.41 5.61
CA ALA A 134 7.47 11.21 5.23
C ALA A 134 6.29 10.30 4.88
N LEU A 135 5.17 10.45 5.58
CA LEU A 135 3.94 9.70 5.31
C LEU A 135 2.92 10.57 4.58
N ARG A 136 2.16 9.94 3.70
CA ARG A 136 0.96 10.49 3.06
C ARG A 136 -0.17 9.46 3.10
N TRP A 137 -1.38 9.93 2.92
CA TRP A 137 -2.59 9.10 3.01
C TRP A 137 -3.25 8.94 1.64
N CYS A 138 -3.56 7.70 1.30
CA CYS A 138 -4.59 7.34 0.35
C CYS A 138 -5.82 6.91 1.15
N PHE A 139 -6.88 7.71 1.19
CA PHE A 139 -8.12 7.25 1.81
C PHE A 139 -8.91 6.42 0.83
N ASP A 140 -9.13 5.14 1.17
CA ASP A 140 -9.78 4.20 0.29
C ASP A 140 -11.20 3.82 0.77
N ILE A 141 -12.02 3.50 -0.22
CA ILE A 141 -13.36 2.93 -0.03
C ILE A 141 -13.18 1.43 0.19
N PRO A 142 -13.72 0.82 1.26
CA PRO A 142 -13.87 -0.63 1.34
C PRO A 142 -14.98 -1.07 0.39
N GLY A 143 -14.61 -1.61 -0.78
CA GLY A 143 -15.54 -1.88 -1.89
C GLY A 143 -16.70 -2.80 -1.53
N GLU A 144 -16.49 -3.76 -0.64
CA GLU A 144 -17.51 -4.67 -0.13
C GLU A 144 -18.61 -3.98 0.70
N ALA A 145 -18.29 -2.84 1.31
CA ALA A 145 -19.27 -2.04 2.06
C ALA A 145 -20.11 -1.13 1.15
N GLY A 146 -19.77 -1.05 -0.16
CA GLY A 146 -20.58 -0.45 -1.20
C GLY A 146 -20.67 1.08 -1.14
N LEU A 147 -21.74 1.61 -1.76
CA LEU A 147 -21.90 3.06 -1.92
C LEU A 147 -22.06 3.85 -0.61
N PRO A 148 -22.65 3.34 0.45
CA PRO A 148 -22.67 4.06 1.74
C PRO A 148 -21.28 4.30 2.32
N ALA A 149 -20.36 3.34 2.16
CA ALA A 149 -18.98 3.52 2.58
C ALA A 149 -18.23 4.53 1.67
N ALA A 150 -18.54 4.53 0.37
CA ALA A 150 -17.99 5.49 -0.56
C ALA A 150 -18.41 6.93 -0.23
N GLU A 151 -19.68 7.13 0.11
CA GLU A 151 -20.23 8.43 0.53
C GLU A 151 -19.53 8.93 1.80
N GLU A 152 -19.42 8.08 2.81
CA GLU A 152 -18.79 8.44 4.08
C GLU A 152 -17.29 8.69 3.94
N THR A 153 -16.57 7.83 3.18
CA THR A 153 -15.13 8.03 2.91
C THR A 153 -14.90 9.37 2.20
N LEU A 154 -15.70 9.67 1.18
CA LEU A 154 -15.62 10.96 0.47
C LEU A 154 -15.94 12.13 1.42
N ARG A 155 -16.98 12.02 2.24
CA ARG A 155 -17.34 13.05 3.23
C ARG A 155 -16.14 13.35 4.13
N ILE A 156 -15.50 12.33 4.69
CA ILE A 156 -14.30 12.48 5.52
C ILE A 156 -13.17 13.18 4.76
N CYS A 157 -12.93 12.77 3.51
CA CYS A 157 -11.91 13.42 2.67
C CYS A 157 -12.15 14.91 2.46
N LEU A 158 -13.41 15.31 2.30
CA LEU A 158 -13.76 16.69 1.96
C LEU A 158 -13.91 17.60 3.19
N GLU A 159 -14.45 17.06 4.28
CA GLU A 159 -14.74 17.82 5.49
C GLU A 159 -13.54 17.90 6.43
N GLU A 160 -12.88 16.76 6.72
CA GLU A 160 -11.75 16.71 7.67
C GLU A 160 -10.42 17.06 7.00
N ARG A 161 -10.21 16.61 5.78
CA ARG A 161 -9.09 16.93 4.90
C ARG A 161 -7.74 16.99 5.62
N PRO A 162 -7.27 15.89 6.25
CA PRO A 162 -6.00 15.88 6.96
C PRO A 162 -4.84 16.27 6.03
N ALA A 163 -3.84 16.95 6.55
CA ALA A 163 -2.78 17.56 5.73
C ALA A 163 -1.95 16.55 4.92
N GLY A 164 -1.85 15.30 5.41
CA GLY A 164 -1.19 14.20 4.68
C GLY A 164 -2.03 13.55 3.60
N LEU A 165 -3.32 13.88 3.45
CA LEU A 165 -4.22 13.28 2.45
C LEU A 165 -3.91 13.80 1.05
N ILE A 166 -3.54 12.87 0.15
CA ILE A 166 -3.16 13.21 -1.23
C ILE A 166 -3.95 12.45 -2.28
N SER A 167 -4.52 11.29 -1.94
CA SER A 167 -5.21 10.44 -2.90
C SER A 167 -6.45 9.79 -2.33
N PHE A 168 -7.30 9.34 -3.24
CA PHE A 168 -8.55 8.65 -3.00
C PHE A 168 -8.51 7.30 -3.70
N GLY A 169 -8.78 6.24 -2.96
CA GLY A 169 -8.64 4.86 -3.39
C GLY A 169 -9.93 4.05 -3.31
N LEU A 170 -9.82 2.82 -3.73
CA LEU A 170 -10.85 1.80 -3.63
C LEU A 170 -10.15 0.46 -3.43
N GLY A 171 -10.37 -0.18 -2.30
CA GLY A 171 -9.84 -1.51 -1.98
C GLY A 171 -10.92 -2.58 -1.91
N GLY A 172 -10.55 -3.71 -1.30
CA GLY A 172 -11.44 -4.84 -1.11
C GLY A 172 -11.69 -5.67 -2.39
N PRO A 173 -12.64 -6.63 -2.35
CA PRO A 173 -12.86 -7.58 -3.43
C PRO A 173 -13.23 -6.89 -4.74
N GLU A 174 -12.70 -7.41 -5.85
CA GLU A 174 -13.06 -6.95 -7.19
C GLU A 174 -14.26 -7.73 -7.74
N ILE A 175 -14.34 -9.03 -7.43
CA ILE A 175 -15.41 -9.91 -7.92
C ILE A 175 -16.73 -9.46 -7.30
N GLY A 176 -17.69 -9.13 -8.15
CA GLY A 176 -19.01 -8.64 -7.71
C GLY A 176 -19.05 -7.15 -7.33
N VAL A 177 -17.93 -6.45 -7.41
CA VAL A 177 -17.81 -5.02 -7.05
C VAL A 177 -17.30 -4.23 -8.26
N PRO A 178 -18.16 -3.91 -9.25
CA PRO A 178 -17.75 -3.22 -10.47
C PRO A 178 -17.26 -1.80 -10.18
N ARG A 179 -16.07 -1.47 -10.70
CA ARG A 179 -15.41 -0.16 -10.48
C ARG A 179 -16.24 1.04 -10.93
N PRO A 180 -16.97 1.00 -12.06
CA PRO A 180 -17.74 2.16 -12.55
C PRO A 180 -18.81 2.70 -11.59
N GLN A 181 -19.35 1.88 -10.67
CA GLN A 181 -20.34 2.35 -9.70
C GLN A 181 -19.81 3.44 -8.77
N PHE A 182 -18.48 3.50 -8.57
CA PHE A 182 -17.83 4.48 -7.69
C PHE A 182 -17.47 5.79 -8.40
N LYS A 183 -17.71 5.88 -9.72
CA LYS A 183 -17.38 7.07 -10.53
C LYS A 183 -17.80 8.40 -9.89
N PRO A 184 -19.03 8.58 -9.38
CA PRO A 184 -19.46 9.87 -8.83
C PRO A 184 -18.62 10.34 -7.64
N TYR A 185 -18.07 9.41 -6.86
CA TYR A 185 -17.23 9.70 -5.69
C TYR A 185 -15.81 10.08 -6.12
N PHE A 186 -15.24 9.35 -7.08
CA PHE A 186 -13.93 9.67 -7.65
C PHE A 186 -13.94 11.00 -8.40
N ASP A 187 -15.00 11.33 -9.14
CA ASP A 187 -15.13 12.62 -9.81
C ASP A 187 -15.10 13.77 -8.81
N GLN A 188 -15.79 13.65 -7.66
CA GLN A 188 -15.82 14.66 -6.61
C GLN A 188 -14.46 14.76 -5.89
N ALA A 189 -13.84 13.63 -5.54
CA ALA A 189 -12.53 13.59 -4.90
C ALA A 189 -11.46 14.25 -5.80
N ARG A 190 -11.45 13.95 -7.10
CA ARG A 190 -10.56 14.56 -8.09
C ARG A 190 -10.83 16.05 -8.27
N ALA A 191 -12.10 16.46 -8.29
CA ALA A 191 -12.46 17.87 -8.35
C ALA A 191 -11.98 18.66 -7.11
N ALA A 192 -11.86 17.97 -5.95
CA ALA A 192 -11.28 18.51 -4.73
C ALA A 192 -9.73 18.49 -4.71
N GLY A 193 -9.09 17.97 -5.78
CA GLY A 193 -7.64 17.93 -5.93
C GLY A 193 -6.97 16.66 -5.41
N LEU A 194 -7.72 15.62 -5.06
CA LEU A 194 -7.16 14.33 -4.70
C LEU A 194 -6.80 13.52 -5.95
N ARG A 195 -5.71 12.76 -5.87
CA ARG A 195 -5.29 11.82 -6.91
C ARG A 195 -6.14 10.55 -6.86
N SER A 196 -6.30 9.87 -7.98
CA SER A 196 -7.08 8.62 -8.07
C SER A 196 -6.15 7.42 -8.09
N VAL A 197 -6.28 6.53 -7.08
CA VAL A 197 -5.44 5.33 -6.92
C VAL A 197 -6.30 4.12 -6.51
N PRO A 198 -7.15 3.59 -7.39
CA PRO A 198 -7.96 2.41 -7.10
C PRO A 198 -7.18 1.11 -7.29
N HIS A 199 -7.50 0.07 -6.51
CA HIS A 199 -7.14 -1.31 -6.82
C HIS A 199 -7.95 -1.78 -8.03
N ALA A 200 -7.27 -2.35 -9.02
CA ALA A 200 -7.91 -2.91 -10.20
C ALA A 200 -7.03 -3.95 -10.89
N GLY A 201 -7.64 -5.06 -11.31
CA GLY A 201 -6.96 -6.10 -12.06
C GLY A 201 -5.98 -6.92 -11.23
N GLU A 202 -6.24 -7.08 -9.94
CA GLU A 202 -5.58 -8.04 -9.09
C GLU A 202 -6.20 -9.43 -9.27
N THR A 203 -7.49 -9.57 -8.90
CA THR A 203 -8.19 -10.85 -8.89
C THR A 203 -9.17 -11.01 -10.06
N THR A 204 -9.32 -9.96 -10.87
CA THR A 204 -10.15 -9.93 -12.08
C THR A 204 -9.32 -9.67 -13.34
N GLY A 205 -9.97 -9.62 -14.50
CA GLY A 205 -9.29 -9.44 -15.78
C GLY A 205 -8.95 -7.98 -16.11
N PRO A 206 -8.27 -7.75 -17.27
CA PRO A 206 -7.83 -6.42 -17.72
C PRO A 206 -8.94 -5.38 -17.84
N GLN A 207 -10.19 -5.82 -18.03
CA GLN A 207 -11.34 -4.91 -18.14
C GLN A 207 -11.51 -4.06 -16.87
N THR A 208 -11.22 -4.61 -15.67
CA THR A 208 -11.31 -3.85 -14.42
C THR A 208 -10.27 -2.72 -14.36
N VAL A 209 -9.09 -2.94 -14.95
CA VAL A 209 -8.07 -1.88 -15.10
C VAL A 209 -8.57 -0.81 -16.07
N TRP A 210 -9.16 -1.20 -17.21
CA TRP A 210 -9.78 -0.25 -18.14
C TRP A 210 -10.90 0.57 -17.49
N ASP A 211 -11.74 -0.07 -16.66
CA ASP A 211 -12.81 0.61 -15.93
C ASP A 211 -12.23 1.63 -14.94
N ALA A 212 -11.17 1.27 -14.21
CA ALA A 212 -10.49 2.19 -13.31
C ALA A 212 -9.91 3.40 -14.06
N LEU A 213 -9.30 3.19 -15.21
CA LEU A 213 -8.74 4.27 -16.04
C LEU A 213 -9.83 5.19 -16.60
N ARG A 214 -10.91 4.63 -17.16
CA ARG A 214 -11.95 5.38 -17.89
C ARG A 214 -12.97 6.03 -16.98
N ASP A 215 -13.40 5.31 -15.93
CA ASP A 215 -14.49 5.74 -15.06
C ASP A 215 -13.99 6.39 -13.77
N LEU A 216 -12.91 5.88 -13.16
CA LEU A 216 -12.37 6.44 -11.92
C LEU A 216 -11.25 7.47 -12.20
N GLY A 217 -10.78 7.55 -13.45
CA GLY A 217 -9.70 8.46 -13.84
C GLY A 217 -8.40 8.18 -13.12
N ALA A 218 -8.07 6.89 -12.96
CA ALA A 218 -6.92 6.43 -12.23
C ALA A 218 -5.60 7.03 -12.76
N GLU A 219 -4.79 7.57 -11.86
CA GLU A 219 -3.46 8.11 -12.14
C GLU A 219 -2.36 7.09 -11.81
N ARG A 220 -2.65 6.15 -10.90
CA ARG A 220 -1.92 4.90 -10.64
C ARG A 220 -2.94 3.81 -10.37
N ILE A 221 -2.52 2.57 -10.49
CA ILE A 221 -3.37 1.39 -10.28
C ILE A 221 -2.72 0.51 -9.20
N GLY A 222 -3.47 0.24 -8.13
CA GLY A 222 -3.10 -0.81 -7.18
C GLY A 222 -3.12 -2.18 -7.87
N HIS A 223 -2.02 -2.93 -7.75
CA HIS A 223 -1.70 -4.18 -8.43
C HIS A 223 -1.66 -4.08 -9.96
N GLY A 224 -2.80 -4.13 -10.64
CA GLY A 224 -2.90 -4.02 -12.10
C GLY A 224 -2.31 -5.19 -12.87
N ILE A 225 -2.01 -6.31 -12.24
CA ILE A 225 -1.21 -7.41 -12.82
C ILE A 225 -1.91 -8.10 -13.99
N SER A 226 -3.24 -8.10 -14.03
CA SER A 226 -4.01 -8.65 -15.15
C SER A 226 -3.79 -7.90 -16.48
N ALA A 227 -3.27 -6.67 -16.44
CA ALA A 227 -2.88 -5.92 -17.63
C ALA A 227 -1.91 -6.70 -18.54
N ALA A 228 -1.11 -7.58 -17.96
CA ALA A 228 -0.23 -8.48 -18.71
C ALA A 228 -0.98 -9.34 -19.75
N GLY A 229 -2.28 -9.58 -19.56
CA GLY A 229 -3.13 -10.32 -20.51
C GLY A 229 -3.63 -9.53 -21.70
N ASP A 230 -3.46 -8.20 -21.72
CA ASP A 230 -4.01 -7.29 -22.72
C ASP A 230 -2.91 -6.40 -23.33
N PRO A 231 -2.46 -6.67 -24.57
CA PRO A 231 -1.41 -5.89 -25.23
C PRO A 231 -1.78 -4.42 -25.46
N GLU A 232 -3.06 -4.10 -25.68
CA GLU A 232 -3.53 -2.72 -25.86
C GLU A 232 -3.44 -1.95 -24.56
N LEU A 233 -3.83 -2.59 -23.45
CA LEU A 233 -3.70 -2.01 -22.12
C LEU A 233 -2.24 -1.78 -21.73
N LEU A 234 -1.36 -2.75 -21.99
CA LEU A 234 0.08 -2.59 -21.75
C LEU A 234 0.66 -1.39 -22.51
N ALA A 235 0.33 -1.26 -23.80
CA ALA A 235 0.77 -0.14 -24.62
C ALA A 235 0.23 1.19 -24.06
N HIS A 236 -1.04 1.24 -23.66
CA HIS A 236 -1.66 2.43 -23.08
C HIS A 236 -0.99 2.85 -21.76
N LEU A 237 -0.77 1.90 -20.84
CA LEU A 237 -0.11 2.16 -19.57
C LEU A 237 1.32 2.68 -19.75
N ALA A 238 2.09 2.06 -20.66
CA ALA A 238 3.44 2.47 -20.98
C ALA A 238 3.50 3.87 -21.60
N GLU A 239 2.67 4.15 -22.63
CA GLU A 239 2.62 5.44 -23.31
C GLU A 239 2.22 6.58 -22.36
N ARG A 240 1.21 6.35 -21.54
CA ARG A 240 0.70 7.32 -20.56
C ARG A 240 1.50 7.39 -19.29
N ARG A 241 2.49 6.49 -19.09
CA ARG A 241 3.30 6.36 -17.89
C ARG A 241 2.45 6.22 -16.62
N ILE A 242 1.34 5.47 -16.71
CA ILE A 242 0.50 5.14 -15.55
C ILE A 242 1.17 3.98 -14.83
N ALA A 243 1.53 4.21 -13.57
CA ALA A 243 2.24 3.20 -12.79
C ALA A 243 1.30 2.12 -12.27
N LEU A 244 1.81 0.87 -12.25
CA LEU A 244 1.22 -0.25 -11.54
C LEU A 244 1.97 -0.48 -10.23
N GLU A 245 1.23 -0.54 -9.13
CA GLU A 245 1.77 -0.76 -7.78
C GLU A 245 1.76 -2.26 -7.47
N VAL A 246 2.80 -2.97 -7.92
CA VAL A 246 2.84 -4.43 -7.88
C VAL A 246 3.33 -4.93 -6.53
N CYS A 247 2.62 -5.94 -5.98
CA CYS A 247 2.85 -6.56 -4.68
C CYS A 247 3.03 -8.08 -4.88
N PRO A 248 4.21 -8.56 -5.29
CA PRO A 248 4.40 -9.93 -5.75
C PRO A 248 3.99 -11.02 -4.75
N THR A 249 4.40 -10.90 -3.49
CA THR A 249 4.06 -11.90 -2.47
C THR A 249 2.57 -11.86 -2.16
N SER A 250 1.96 -10.68 -2.04
CA SER A 250 0.52 -10.53 -1.88
C SER A 250 -0.25 -11.25 -2.99
N ASN A 251 0.12 -11.04 -4.25
CA ASN A 251 -0.56 -11.65 -5.39
C ASN A 251 -0.54 -13.19 -5.37
N VAL A 252 0.49 -13.79 -4.78
CA VAL A 252 0.51 -15.24 -4.53
C VAL A 252 -0.35 -15.62 -3.32
N ARG A 253 -0.30 -14.84 -2.24
CA ARG A 253 -1.06 -15.10 -1.02
C ARG A 253 -2.57 -14.97 -1.22
N THR A 254 -3.00 -13.98 -2.01
CA THR A 254 -4.40 -13.78 -2.41
C THR A 254 -4.84 -14.74 -3.50
N ARG A 255 -3.92 -15.57 -4.04
CA ARG A 255 -4.14 -16.50 -5.16
C ARG A 255 -4.53 -15.82 -6.47
N ALA A 256 -4.21 -14.55 -6.61
CA ALA A 256 -4.29 -13.85 -7.89
C ALA A 256 -3.29 -14.46 -8.90
N VAL A 257 -2.18 -14.99 -8.39
CA VAL A 257 -1.17 -15.73 -9.16
C VAL A 257 -0.89 -17.07 -8.47
N ALA A 258 -0.66 -18.13 -9.26
CA ALA A 258 -0.46 -19.48 -8.71
C ALA A 258 0.88 -19.60 -7.94
N SER A 259 1.94 -18.98 -8.44
CA SER A 259 3.26 -18.97 -7.83
C SER A 259 4.05 -17.71 -8.24
N LEU A 260 5.16 -17.44 -7.54
CA LEU A 260 6.05 -16.36 -7.95
C LEU A 260 6.65 -16.59 -9.35
N ASP A 261 6.85 -17.82 -9.76
CA ASP A 261 7.41 -18.14 -11.09
C ASP A 261 6.41 -17.86 -12.23
N ASP A 262 5.11 -17.84 -11.92
CA ASP A 262 4.04 -17.46 -12.85
C ASP A 262 3.73 -15.97 -12.82
N HIS A 263 4.42 -15.20 -11.97
CA HIS A 263 4.08 -13.80 -11.74
C HIS A 263 4.36 -12.94 -12.99
N PRO A 264 3.40 -12.11 -13.44
CA PRO A 264 3.53 -11.36 -14.69
C PRO A 264 4.48 -10.15 -14.65
N LEU A 265 5.13 -9.86 -13.52
CA LEU A 265 6.04 -8.74 -13.35
C LEU A 265 7.08 -8.60 -14.49
N PRO A 266 7.76 -9.69 -14.95
CA PRO A 266 8.71 -9.56 -16.06
C PRO A 266 8.04 -9.04 -17.33
N ARG A 267 6.84 -9.54 -17.65
CA ARG A 267 6.10 -9.13 -18.84
C ARG A 267 5.65 -7.66 -18.78
N LEU A 268 5.24 -7.18 -17.60
CA LEU A 268 4.89 -5.77 -17.41
C LEU A 268 6.09 -4.87 -17.66
N VAL A 269 7.25 -5.22 -17.09
CA VAL A 269 8.50 -4.46 -17.26
C VAL A 269 9.02 -4.52 -18.70
N GLU A 270 8.97 -5.68 -19.36
CA GLU A 270 9.36 -5.85 -20.78
C GLU A 270 8.49 -5.03 -21.72
N ALA A 271 7.20 -4.85 -21.39
CA ALA A 271 6.29 -3.99 -22.13
C ALA A 271 6.52 -2.48 -21.90
N GLY A 272 7.46 -2.10 -21.05
CA GLY A 272 7.77 -0.70 -20.74
C GLY A 272 6.80 -0.03 -19.77
N VAL A 273 5.94 -0.79 -19.09
CA VAL A 273 5.04 -0.25 -18.07
C VAL A 273 5.85 0.22 -16.87
N LEU A 274 5.53 1.40 -16.35
CA LEU A 274 6.10 1.88 -15.09
C LEU A 274 5.57 1.01 -13.94
N VAL A 275 6.47 0.32 -13.23
CA VAL A 275 6.10 -0.58 -12.13
C VAL A 275 6.80 -0.14 -10.87
N THR A 276 6.07 -0.13 -9.77
CA THR A 276 6.64 0.02 -8.42
C THR A 276 6.49 -1.28 -7.63
N ILE A 277 7.45 -1.56 -6.76
CA ILE A 277 7.46 -2.74 -5.90
C ILE A 277 6.99 -2.34 -4.51
N ASN A 278 6.00 -3.05 -4.00
CA ASN A 278 5.31 -2.71 -2.75
C ASN A 278 4.97 -3.98 -1.96
N SER A 279 4.58 -3.84 -0.71
CA SER A 279 4.40 -4.97 0.21
C SER A 279 2.94 -5.29 0.58
N ASP A 280 2.00 -4.36 0.35
CA ASP A 280 0.55 -4.51 0.61
C ASP A 280 0.20 -4.65 2.10
N ASP A 281 -0.01 -5.85 2.62
CA ASP A 281 -0.23 -6.19 4.03
C ASP A 281 0.95 -7.02 4.57
N PRO A 282 2.16 -6.44 4.68
CA PRO A 282 3.40 -7.20 4.78
C PRO A 282 3.45 -8.21 5.92
N PRO A 283 3.13 -7.90 7.21
CA PRO A 283 3.16 -8.88 8.27
C PRO A 283 2.18 -10.04 8.08
N MET A 284 1.00 -9.74 7.50
CA MET A 284 -0.04 -10.75 7.27
C MET A 284 0.34 -11.69 6.12
N PHE A 285 1.08 -11.20 5.14
CA PHE A 285 1.55 -12.02 4.02
C PHE A 285 2.92 -12.66 4.27
N GLY A 286 3.55 -12.37 5.42
CA GLY A 286 4.85 -12.92 5.80
C GLY A 286 5.99 -12.38 4.93
N THR A 287 5.94 -11.11 4.61
CA THR A 287 6.90 -10.39 3.78
C THR A 287 7.27 -9.04 4.39
N THR A 288 8.22 -8.36 3.80
CA THR A 288 8.61 -6.98 4.04
C THR A 288 8.93 -6.31 2.70
N LEU A 289 8.99 -5.00 2.64
CA LEU A 289 9.41 -4.32 1.40
C LEU A 289 10.82 -4.79 0.95
N ASN A 290 11.71 -5.08 1.88
CA ASN A 290 13.03 -5.65 1.57
C ASN A 290 12.92 -7.02 0.89
N ASP A 291 12.00 -7.88 1.37
CA ASP A 291 11.74 -9.18 0.78
C ASP A 291 11.12 -9.03 -0.63
N GLU A 292 10.22 -8.08 -0.82
CA GLU A 292 9.62 -7.80 -2.13
C GLU A 292 10.68 -7.33 -3.15
N TYR A 293 11.66 -6.53 -2.72
CA TYR A 293 12.80 -6.16 -3.57
C TYR A 293 13.68 -7.38 -3.90
N ALA A 294 13.86 -8.30 -2.97
CA ALA A 294 14.58 -9.56 -3.25
C ALA A 294 13.80 -10.46 -4.22
N VAL A 295 12.47 -10.53 -4.09
CA VAL A 295 11.59 -11.23 -5.03
C VAL A 295 11.70 -10.59 -6.42
N ALA A 296 11.61 -9.26 -6.51
CA ALA A 296 11.74 -8.54 -7.77
C ALA A 296 13.11 -8.75 -8.42
N ALA A 297 14.20 -8.76 -7.63
CA ALA A 297 15.55 -9.09 -8.12
C ALA A 297 15.59 -10.46 -8.79
N ARG A 298 14.99 -11.47 -8.16
CA ARG A 298 14.92 -12.83 -8.69
C ARG A 298 14.08 -12.91 -9.96
N LEU A 299 12.87 -12.35 -9.94
CA LEU A 299 11.93 -12.42 -11.07
C LEU A 299 12.45 -11.70 -12.31
N LEU A 300 13.15 -10.58 -12.12
CA LEU A 300 13.67 -9.75 -13.20
C LEU A 300 15.12 -10.05 -13.56
N GLY A 301 15.80 -10.92 -12.83
CA GLY A 301 17.22 -11.20 -13.02
C GLY A 301 18.10 -9.95 -12.81
N ARG A 302 17.74 -9.04 -11.89
CA ARG A 302 18.40 -7.75 -11.69
C ARG A 302 19.29 -7.76 -10.45
N GLY A 303 20.47 -7.16 -10.56
CA GLY A 303 21.37 -6.85 -9.46
C GLY A 303 21.13 -5.45 -8.88
N ALA A 304 22.12 -4.95 -8.15
CA ALA A 304 22.05 -3.67 -7.42
C ALA A 304 21.58 -2.48 -8.28
N GLU A 305 22.15 -2.32 -9.48
CA GLU A 305 21.77 -1.24 -10.41
C GLU A 305 20.28 -1.32 -10.81
N GLY A 306 19.82 -2.53 -11.11
CA GLY A 306 18.42 -2.74 -11.49
C GLY A 306 17.45 -2.49 -10.33
N LEU A 307 17.84 -2.79 -9.09
CA LEU A 307 17.05 -2.50 -7.89
C LEU A 307 17.03 -1.01 -7.55
N ALA A 308 18.15 -0.31 -7.73
CA ALA A 308 18.20 1.14 -7.60
C ALA A 308 17.29 1.82 -8.65
N ALA A 309 17.25 1.29 -9.88
CA ALA A 309 16.33 1.77 -10.90
C ALA A 309 14.87 1.58 -10.51
N LEU A 310 14.48 0.42 -9.95
CA LEU A 310 13.11 0.20 -9.43
C LEU A 310 12.77 1.16 -8.28
N ALA A 311 13.72 1.45 -7.39
CA ALA A 311 13.52 2.44 -6.34
C ALA A 311 13.30 3.86 -6.92
N THR A 312 14.04 4.22 -7.98
CA THR A 312 13.86 5.48 -8.70
C THR A 312 12.52 5.53 -9.46
N ASP A 313 12.06 4.40 -10.01
CA ASP A 313 10.74 4.30 -10.63
C ASP A 313 9.63 4.58 -9.61
N ALA A 314 9.77 4.08 -8.37
CA ALA A 314 8.84 4.39 -7.28
C ALA A 314 8.84 5.90 -6.92
N VAL A 315 10.02 6.55 -6.87
CA VAL A 315 10.13 8.00 -6.70
C VAL A 315 9.44 8.74 -7.86
N THR A 316 9.59 8.26 -9.08
CA THR A 316 8.96 8.85 -10.27
C THR A 316 7.44 8.77 -10.20
N ALA A 317 6.89 7.63 -9.76
CA ALA A 317 5.47 7.38 -9.63
C ALA A 317 4.82 8.11 -8.44
N ALA A 318 5.58 8.43 -7.39
CA ALA A 318 5.08 9.11 -6.19
C ALA A 318 4.46 10.48 -6.49
N PHE A 319 3.46 10.90 -5.72
CA PHE A 319 2.86 12.24 -5.82
C PHE A 319 3.64 13.28 -5.01
N LEU A 320 4.95 13.30 -5.21
CA LEU A 320 5.88 14.23 -4.59
C LEU A 320 6.17 15.42 -5.50
N GLU A 321 6.52 16.55 -4.88
CA GLU A 321 7.01 17.70 -5.59
C GLU A 321 8.36 17.43 -6.29
N PRO A 322 8.65 18.09 -7.42
CA PRO A 322 9.89 17.83 -8.18
C PRO A 322 11.18 17.93 -7.36
N GLY A 323 11.26 18.84 -6.40
CA GLY A 323 12.42 18.98 -5.52
C GLY A 323 12.61 17.80 -4.57
N GLU A 324 11.53 17.25 -4.05
CA GLU A 324 11.57 16.06 -3.19
C GLU A 324 11.96 14.82 -3.99
N LYS A 325 11.42 14.65 -5.21
CA LYS A 325 11.82 13.58 -6.13
C LYS A 325 13.32 13.64 -6.44
N ALA A 326 13.83 14.83 -6.78
CA ALA A 326 15.25 15.01 -7.07
C ALA A 326 16.14 14.67 -5.88
N ARG A 327 15.74 15.04 -4.66
CA ARG A 327 16.46 14.70 -3.42
C ARG A 327 16.51 13.18 -3.19
N LEU A 328 15.38 12.48 -3.30
CA LEU A 328 15.31 11.04 -3.09
C LEU A 328 16.07 10.28 -4.17
N THR A 329 15.97 10.69 -5.43
CA THR A 329 16.77 10.10 -6.53
C THR A 329 18.26 10.25 -6.26
N ALA A 330 18.71 11.44 -5.85
CA ALA A 330 20.11 11.67 -5.53
C ALA A 330 20.60 10.82 -4.33
N GLU A 331 19.75 10.54 -3.34
CA GLU A 331 20.05 9.66 -2.21
C GLU A 331 20.23 8.21 -2.70
N ILE A 332 19.35 7.72 -3.59
CA ILE A 332 19.45 6.39 -4.19
C ILE A 332 20.74 6.25 -5.01
N ASP A 333 21.03 7.22 -5.88
CA ASP A 333 22.23 7.23 -6.72
C ASP A 333 23.52 7.28 -5.87
N GLY A 334 23.52 8.09 -4.81
CA GLY A 334 24.62 8.19 -3.86
C GLY A 334 24.88 6.87 -3.12
N TYR A 335 23.81 6.19 -2.71
CA TYR A 335 23.90 4.87 -2.08
C TYR A 335 24.46 3.83 -3.07
N LEU A 336 23.90 3.74 -4.27
CA LEU A 336 24.38 2.82 -5.32
C LEU A 336 25.89 3.01 -5.58
N ALA A 337 26.32 4.26 -5.75
CA ALA A 337 27.72 4.59 -6.03
C ALA A 337 28.69 4.17 -4.91
N THR A 338 28.21 4.12 -3.64
CA THR A 338 29.04 3.72 -2.50
C THR A 338 28.99 2.20 -2.24
N ALA A 339 27.86 1.57 -2.44
CA ALA A 339 27.64 0.15 -2.16
C ALA A 339 28.23 -0.80 -3.24
N THR A 340 28.49 -0.28 -4.44
CA THR A 340 29.05 -1.06 -5.58
C THR A 340 30.57 -0.89 -5.76
N ARG A 341 31.23 -0.09 -4.93
CA ARG A 341 32.70 0.02 -4.85
C ARG A 341 33.27 -1.12 -4.01
#